data_0d16eec66a0b8f3ebc238f0c9b4e3636
#
_entry.id   0d16eec66a0b8f3ebc238f0c9b4e3636
#
_cell.length_a   1.000
_cell.length_b   1.000
_cell.length_c   1.000
_cell.angle_alpha   90.00
_cell.angle_beta   90.00
_cell.angle_gamma   90.00
#
_symmetry.space_group_name_H-M   'P 1'
#
loop_
_entity.id
_entity.type
_entity.pdbx_description
1 polymer ?
#
loop_
_entity_poly.entity_id
_entity_poly.type
_entity_poly.pdbx_seq_one_letter_code
_entity_poly.pdbx_strand_id
1 'polypeptide(L)'
;MTWQQRIERALDERRQTDAFRRRLPVSHGAGRWLEREGERWLNFSSNDYLGLSQHAGIIAAWQQGAERYGVGSGGSGHVSGYSEAHRALEEELADWLGYPRALLFISGFAANQTLVAALAEKEDRIVADRLSHASLLEAASLSPAQLRRFAHNDPQQLAQLLAKPLDGLQLVVTEGIFSMDGDSAPLAAIHAAAQTAGAVLLADDAHGIGVVGEEGRGSCAEQGVRPELLVVTFGKAFGVSGAAVLCSESMADYLLQFARHLIYSTAMPPAQAVALSAALRVIRSDEGQQRRETLAARIRQFRAGMGDVSLGLTDSVSAIQPLIVGDNARALSLACRLREAGCWATAIRPPTVPVGSARLRLTLTAAHQAEDINRLLEALHGHGE
;
A
#
# COMPACT_ATOMS: atom_id res chain seq x y z
N MET A 1 29.44 -22.80 12.79
CA MET A 1 28.72 -22.32 11.58
C MET A 1 29.22 -20.93 11.24
N THR A 2 29.72 -20.71 10.03
CA THR A 2 30.15 -19.39 9.54
C THR A 2 28.95 -18.61 8.98
N TRP A 3 29.11 -17.29 8.79
CA TRP A 3 28.11 -16.46 8.11
C TRP A 3 27.79 -17.01 6.71
N GLN A 4 28.82 -17.41 5.94
CA GLN A 4 28.65 -17.96 4.61
C GLN A 4 27.81 -19.23 4.62
N GLN A 5 28.10 -20.19 5.50
CA GLN A 5 27.32 -21.43 5.64
C GLN A 5 25.86 -21.17 6.02
N ARG A 6 25.61 -20.15 6.89
CA ARG A 6 24.26 -19.75 7.27
C ARG A 6 23.48 -19.16 6.09
N ILE A 7 24.14 -18.30 5.30
CA ILE A 7 23.54 -17.67 4.12
C ILE A 7 23.22 -18.71 3.06
N GLU A 8 24.17 -19.60 2.73
CA GLU A 8 23.98 -20.65 1.73
C GLU A 8 22.82 -21.57 2.08
N ARG A 9 22.75 -22.03 3.33
CA ARG A 9 21.62 -22.85 3.80
C ARG A 9 20.28 -22.14 3.62
N ALA A 10 20.16 -20.88 4.03
CA ALA A 10 18.92 -20.12 3.89
C ALA A 10 18.52 -19.90 2.41
N LEU A 11 19.49 -19.73 1.52
CA LEU A 11 19.23 -19.60 0.09
C LEU A 11 18.80 -20.94 -0.54
N ASP A 12 19.39 -22.05 -0.12
CA ASP A 12 19.02 -23.38 -0.60
C ASP A 12 17.61 -23.79 -0.15
N GLU A 13 17.24 -23.50 1.10
CA GLU A 13 15.87 -23.68 1.58
C GLU A 13 14.86 -22.91 0.70
N ARG A 14 15.19 -21.68 0.28
CA ARG A 14 14.35 -20.89 -0.63
C ARG A 14 14.23 -21.49 -2.03
N ARG A 15 15.32 -22.09 -2.56
CA ARG A 15 15.31 -22.76 -3.87
C ARG A 15 14.48 -24.03 -3.84
N GLN A 16 14.64 -24.85 -2.79
CA GLN A 16 13.93 -26.13 -2.63
C GLN A 16 12.42 -25.97 -2.45
N THR A 17 11.97 -24.83 -1.95
CA THR A 17 10.55 -24.54 -1.69
C THR A 17 9.90 -23.63 -2.73
N ASP A 18 10.53 -23.42 -3.90
CA ASP A 18 10.08 -22.48 -4.93
C ASP A 18 9.79 -21.05 -4.39
N ALA A 19 10.47 -20.68 -3.29
CA ALA A 19 10.33 -19.38 -2.65
C ALA A 19 11.46 -18.41 -3.01
N PHE A 20 12.40 -18.81 -3.87
CA PHE A 20 13.52 -17.96 -4.30
C PHE A 20 13.02 -16.82 -5.21
N ARG A 21 13.37 -15.58 -4.84
CA ARG A 21 12.94 -14.39 -5.56
C ARG A 21 14.06 -13.83 -6.43
N ARG A 22 13.68 -13.33 -7.62
CA ARG A 22 14.59 -12.61 -8.52
C ARG A 22 13.96 -11.28 -8.91
N ARG A 23 14.78 -10.25 -9.06
CA ARG A 23 14.36 -8.99 -9.70
C ARG A 23 14.58 -9.12 -11.19
N LEU A 24 13.57 -8.76 -11.96
CA LEU A 24 13.61 -8.77 -13.43
C LEU A 24 13.66 -7.30 -13.90
N PRO A 25 14.72 -6.87 -14.61
CA PRO A 25 14.75 -5.54 -15.17
C PRO A 25 13.68 -5.42 -16.26
N VAL A 26 12.96 -4.30 -16.25
CA VAL A 26 11.94 -3.96 -17.24
C VAL A 26 12.28 -2.63 -17.88
N SER A 27 11.99 -2.47 -19.18
CA SER A 27 12.11 -1.19 -19.88
C SER A 27 10.95 -0.26 -19.50
N HIS A 28 9.77 -0.84 -19.32
CA HIS A 28 8.55 -0.18 -18.84
C HIS A 28 7.81 -1.13 -17.89
N GLY A 29 7.43 -0.67 -16.70
CA GLY A 29 6.82 -1.53 -15.69
C GLY A 29 5.68 -0.90 -14.89
N ALA A 30 5.46 0.41 -15.02
CA ALA A 30 4.30 1.09 -14.47
C ALA A 30 3.23 1.30 -15.55
N GLY A 31 1.96 1.33 -15.13
CA GLY A 31 0.84 1.54 -16.05
C GLY A 31 0.36 0.26 -16.74
N ARG A 32 -0.35 0.46 -17.88
CA ARG A 32 -1.08 -0.60 -18.61
C ARG A 32 -0.17 -1.69 -19.19
N TRP A 33 1.04 -1.34 -19.59
CA TRP A 33 1.98 -2.22 -20.27
C TRP A 33 3.24 -2.46 -19.45
N LEU A 34 3.72 -3.69 -19.52
CA LEU A 34 5.05 -4.06 -19.04
C LEU A 34 5.88 -4.48 -20.25
N GLU A 35 7.09 -3.91 -20.39
CA GLU A 35 8.00 -4.20 -21.48
C GLU A 35 9.34 -4.68 -20.95
N ARG A 36 9.83 -5.79 -21.53
CA ARG A 36 11.10 -6.39 -21.18
C ARG A 36 11.69 -7.17 -22.35
N GLU A 37 12.97 -6.98 -22.62
CA GLU A 37 13.71 -7.74 -23.64
C GLU A 37 13.05 -7.68 -25.04
N GLY A 38 12.38 -6.55 -25.36
CA GLY A 38 11.68 -6.34 -26.64
C GLY A 38 10.27 -6.94 -26.69
N GLU A 39 9.84 -7.65 -25.67
CA GLU A 39 8.47 -8.18 -25.56
C GLU A 39 7.59 -7.26 -24.70
N ARG A 40 6.27 -7.35 -24.90
CA ARG A 40 5.27 -6.49 -24.27
C ARG A 40 4.06 -7.29 -23.80
N TRP A 41 3.63 -7.03 -22.55
CA TRP A 41 2.48 -7.68 -21.92
C TRP A 41 1.51 -6.67 -21.33
N LEU A 42 0.23 -7.01 -21.30
CA LEU A 42 -0.75 -6.32 -20.43
C LEU A 42 -0.36 -6.52 -18.98
N ASN A 43 -0.23 -5.43 -18.22
CA ASN A 43 0.35 -5.46 -16.88
C ASN A 43 -0.72 -5.53 -15.79
N PHE A 44 -1.02 -6.73 -15.32
CA PHE A 44 -1.91 -6.97 -14.19
C PHE A 44 -1.18 -7.10 -12.84
N SER A 45 -0.01 -6.45 -12.71
CA SER A 45 0.78 -6.44 -11.47
C SER A 45 1.14 -5.02 -10.98
N SER A 46 0.73 -3.98 -11.72
CA SER A 46 1.00 -2.59 -11.35
C SER A 46 0.03 -2.10 -10.26
N ASN A 47 0.57 -1.42 -9.23
CA ASN A 47 -0.24 -0.72 -8.24
C ASN A 47 -0.61 0.73 -8.66
N ASP A 48 -0.29 1.15 -9.87
CA ASP A 48 -0.66 2.45 -10.43
C ASP A 48 -2.16 2.50 -10.76
N TYR A 49 -3.00 2.44 -9.70
CA TYR A 49 -4.45 2.20 -9.81
C TYR A 49 -5.18 3.19 -10.70
N LEU A 50 -4.76 4.44 -10.70
CA LEU A 50 -5.37 5.49 -11.53
C LEU A 50 -4.61 5.74 -12.84
N GLY A 51 -3.48 5.05 -13.08
CA GLY A 51 -2.65 5.24 -14.28
C GLY A 51 -1.95 6.59 -14.31
N LEU A 52 -1.62 7.15 -13.15
CA LEU A 52 -1.04 8.49 -13.05
C LEU A 52 0.48 8.52 -13.25
N SER A 53 1.17 7.39 -13.15
CA SER A 53 2.63 7.33 -13.33
C SER A 53 3.12 7.80 -14.72
N GLN A 54 2.22 7.78 -15.70
CA GLN A 54 2.49 8.22 -17.09
C GLN A 54 1.72 9.50 -17.45
N HIS A 55 1.14 10.19 -16.49
CA HIS A 55 0.34 11.37 -16.72
C HIS A 55 1.23 12.57 -17.12
N ALA A 56 1.00 13.13 -18.32
CA ALA A 56 1.85 14.16 -18.92
C ALA A 56 2.00 15.41 -18.00
N GLY A 57 0.91 15.85 -17.36
CA GLY A 57 0.93 17.00 -16.45
C GLY A 57 1.76 16.75 -15.17
N ILE A 58 1.79 15.52 -14.68
CA ILE A 58 2.60 15.14 -13.49
C ILE A 58 4.07 15.06 -13.88
N ILE A 59 4.37 14.49 -15.06
CA ILE A 59 5.74 14.45 -15.61
C ILE A 59 6.27 15.87 -15.81
N ALA A 60 5.47 16.77 -16.42
CA ALA A 60 5.83 18.16 -16.61
C ALA A 60 6.07 18.90 -15.27
N ALA A 61 5.23 18.64 -14.25
CA ALA A 61 5.42 19.20 -12.91
C ALA A 61 6.71 18.71 -12.26
N TRP A 62 7.07 17.44 -12.44
CA TRP A 62 8.36 16.91 -11.98
C TRP A 62 9.53 17.62 -12.65
N GLN A 63 9.49 17.80 -13.96
CA GLN A 63 10.53 18.49 -14.73
C GLN A 63 10.69 19.94 -14.25
N GLN A 64 9.59 20.69 -14.11
CA GLN A 64 9.61 22.06 -13.59
C GLN A 64 10.16 22.12 -12.16
N GLY A 65 9.78 21.16 -11.32
CA GLY A 65 10.31 21.05 -9.96
C GLY A 65 11.82 20.80 -9.97
N ALA A 66 12.32 19.95 -10.86
CA ALA A 66 13.75 19.67 -10.99
C ALA A 66 14.53 20.89 -11.52
N GLU A 67 13.98 21.65 -12.46
CA GLU A 67 14.57 22.90 -12.95
C GLU A 67 14.65 23.96 -11.84
N ARG A 68 13.63 24.05 -10.99
CA ARG A 68 13.57 25.05 -9.91
C ARG A 68 14.44 24.70 -8.69
N TYR A 69 14.40 23.44 -8.24
CA TYR A 69 14.97 23.02 -6.96
C TYR A 69 16.19 22.10 -7.09
N GLY A 70 16.53 21.65 -8.30
CA GLY A 70 17.51 20.59 -8.53
C GLY A 70 16.93 19.19 -8.31
N VAL A 71 17.81 18.18 -8.30
CA VAL A 71 17.44 16.75 -8.31
C VAL A 71 17.37 16.13 -6.92
N GLY A 72 17.79 16.82 -5.89
CA GLY A 72 17.82 16.32 -4.51
C GLY A 72 17.61 17.41 -3.47
N SER A 73 17.31 17.01 -2.24
CA SER A 73 17.02 17.93 -1.13
C SER A 73 18.26 18.40 -0.36
N GLY A 74 19.42 17.75 -0.51
CA GLY A 74 20.68 18.12 0.12
C GLY A 74 20.81 17.76 1.60
N GLY A 75 19.75 17.28 2.26
CA GLY A 75 19.78 16.92 3.68
C GLY A 75 18.42 16.43 4.19
N SER A 76 18.35 16.18 5.49
CA SER A 76 17.06 15.91 6.15
C SER A 76 16.24 17.19 6.30
N GLY A 77 14.96 17.05 6.55
CA GLY A 77 14.05 18.17 6.75
C GLY A 77 14.43 19.08 7.93
N HIS A 78 15.15 18.54 8.92
CA HIS A 78 15.60 19.27 10.11
C HIS A 78 16.89 20.08 9.88
N VAL A 79 17.56 19.87 8.76
CA VAL A 79 18.81 20.59 8.43
C VAL A 79 18.54 21.58 7.29
N SER A 80 18.48 21.11 6.05
CA SER A 80 18.31 21.95 4.87
C SER A 80 17.39 21.35 3.81
N GLY A 81 16.85 20.16 4.06
CA GLY A 81 16.09 19.39 3.07
C GLY A 81 14.60 19.73 2.99
N TYR A 82 14.05 20.55 3.89
CA TYR A 82 12.65 20.95 3.88
C TYR A 82 12.43 22.22 3.08
N SER A 83 11.82 22.10 1.93
CA SER A 83 11.59 23.23 1.01
C SER A 83 10.13 23.73 1.06
N GLU A 84 9.88 24.86 0.40
CA GLU A 84 8.51 25.38 0.20
C GLU A 84 7.59 24.37 -0.51
N ALA A 85 8.14 23.55 -1.41
CA ALA A 85 7.36 22.51 -2.09
C ALA A 85 6.90 21.40 -1.14
N HIS A 86 7.72 21.02 -0.17
CA HIS A 86 7.33 20.06 0.87
C HIS A 86 6.23 20.63 1.76
N ARG A 87 6.40 21.87 2.24
CA ARG A 87 5.40 22.55 3.05
C ARG A 87 4.06 22.66 2.32
N ALA A 88 4.05 23.13 1.08
CA ALA A 88 2.84 23.27 0.29
C ALA A 88 2.11 21.92 0.13
N LEU A 89 2.84 20.84 -0.15
CA LEU A 89 2.23 19.51 -0.24
C LEU A 89 1.66 19.03 1.10
N GLU A 90 2.36 19.24 2.21
CA GLU A 90 1.84 18.91 3.55
C GLU A 90 0.56 19.67 3.87
N GLU A 91 0.50 20.98 3.56
CA GLU A 91 -0.69 21.82 3.74
C GLU A 91 -1.84 21.34 2.83
N GLU A 92 -1.57 21.04 1.54
CA GLU A 92 -2.58 20.53 0.60
C GLU A 92 -3.16 19.16 1.05
N LEU A 93 -2.31 18.24 1.56
CA LEU A 93 -2.75 16.95 2.06
C LEU A 93 -3.57 17.07 3.34
N ALA A 94 -3.14 17.92 4.26
CA ALA A 94 -3.84 18.18 5.52
C ALA A 94 -5.24 18.76 5.27
N ASP A 95 -5.34 19.74 4.38
CA ASP A 95 -6.62 20.34 3.96
C ASP A 95 -7.54 19.31 3.31
N TRP A 96 -7.02 18.56 2.32
CA TRP A 96 -7.81 17.57 1.59
C TRP A 96 -8.39 16.48 2.50
N LEU A 97 -7.60 15.98 3.45
CA LEU A 97 -8.00 14.88 4.35
C LEU A 97 -8.62 15.36 5.67
N GLY A 98 -8.66 16.68 5.90
CA GLY A 98 -9.29 17.28 7.08
C GLY A 98 -8.51 17.10 8.37
N TYR A 99 -7.18 17.06 8.30
CA TYR A 99 -6.29 16.97 9.46
C TYR A 99 -5.59 18.31 9.75
N PRO A 100 -5.19 18.59 11.01
CA PRO A 100 -4.39 19.77 11.32
C PRO A 100 -3.00 19.73 10.67
N ARG A 101 -2.38 18.56 10.57
CA ARG A 101 -1.02 18.41 10.05
C ARG A 101 -0.87 17.20 9.17
N ALA A 102 0.05 17.30 8.21
CA ALA A 102 0.63 16.20 7.46
C ALA A 102 2.16 16.27 7.56
N LEU A 103 2.82 15.13 7.66
CA LEU A 103 4.28 15.00 7.66
C LEU A 103 4.72 14.05 6.55
N LEU A 104 5.63 14.48 5.68
CA LEU A 104 6.11 13.70 4.56
C LEU A 104 7.19 12.71 4.96
N PHE A 105 7.10 11.50 4.40
CA PHE A 105 8.07 10.41 4.56
C PHE A 105 8.54 9.89 3.21
N ILE A 106 9.74 9.32 3.17
CA ILE A 106 10.33 8.75 1.95
C ILE A 106 9.58 7.50 1.45
N SER A 107 8.85 6.80 2.33
CA SER A 107 8.01 5.64 1.99
C SER A 107 7.02 5.33 3.10
N GLY A 108 5.95 4.58 2.79
CA GLY A 108 5.01 4.06 3.80
C GLY A 108 5.69 3.11 4.79
N PHE A 109 6.67 2.34 4.34
CA PHE A 109 7.44 1.47 5.22
C PHE A 109 8.18 2.27 6.30
N ALA A 110 8.85 3.35 5.91
CA ALA A 110 9.55 4.25 6.83
C ALA A 110 8.56 4.97 7.77
N ALA A 111 7.40 5.40 7.27
CA ALA A 111 6.35 6.00 8.09
C ALA A 111 5.87 5.04 9.18
N ASN A 112 5.46 3.83 8.81
CA ASN A 112 4.95 2.82 9.73
C ASN A 112 5.97 2.42 10.80
N GLN A 113 7.24 2.17 10.39
CA GLN A 113 8.30 1.87 11.35
C GLN A 113 8.54 3.01 12.33
N THR A 114 8.56 4.23 11.81
CA THR A 114 8.84 5.41 12.62
C THR A 114 7.75 5.68 13.64
N LEU A 115 6.48 5.58 13.25
CA LEU A 115 5.34 5.80 14.13
C LEU A 115 5.38 4.85 15.32
N VAL A 116 5.53 3.56 15.05
CA VAL A 116 5.59 2.55 16.12
C VAL A 116 6.82 2.76 17.01
N ALA A 117 7.99 3.03 16.41
CA ALA A 117 9.24 3.21 17.16
C ALA A 117 9.26 4.50 18.00
N ALA A 118 8.55 5.55 17.56
CA ALA A 118 8.49 6.82 18.30
C ALA A 118 7.45 6.81 19.44
N LEU A 119 6.37 6.02 19.28
CA LEU A 119 5.24 6.06 20.20
C LEU A 119 5.23 4.93 21.23
N ALA A 120 5.69 3.73 20.86
CA ALA A 120 5.48 2.55 21.68
C ALA A 120 6.59 2.34 22.71
N GLU A 121 6.23 2.27 23.98
CA GLU A 121 7.10 2.00 25.12
C GLU A 121 6.88 0.58 25.66
N LYS A 122 7.70 0.17 26.61
CA LYS A 122 7.73 -1.22 27.15
C LYS A 122 6.42 -1.65 27.81
N GLU A 123 5.76 -0.75 28.50
CA GLU A 123 4.52 -1.00 29.23
C GLU A 123 3.29 -0.97 28.32
N ASP A 124 3.46 -0.54 27.07
CA ASP A 124 2.37 -0.39 26.09
C ASP A 124 1.98 -1.70 25.42
N ARG A 125 0.83 -1.67 24.79
CA ARG A 125 0.31 -2.77 23.95
C ARG A 125 -0.01 -2.29 22.55
N ILE A 126 0.53 -3.01 21.56
CA ILE A 126 0.14 -2.88 20.16
C ILE A 126 -0.82 -4.01 19.83
N VAL A 127 -2.01 -3.68 19.33
CA VAL A 127 -3.03 -4.65 18.92
C VAL A 127 -3.24 -4.51 17.42
N ALA A 128 -2.64 -5.42 16.64
CA ALA A 128 -2.60 -5.36 15.19
C ALA A 128 -3.52 -6.41 14.56
N ASP A 129 -4.16 -6.04 13.44
CA ASP A 129 -4.79 -7.05 12.58
C ASP A 129 -3.71 -8.06 12.13
N ARG A 130 -4.03 -9.35 12.17
CA ARG A 130 -3.06 -10.41 11.87
C ARG A 130 -2.53 -10.36 10.43
N LEU A 131 -3.28 -9.74 9.49
CA LEU A 131 -2.90 -9.58 8.09
C LEU A 131 -2.34 -8.19 7.76
N SER A 132 -2.12 -7.33 8.76
CA SER A 132 -1.47 -6.03 8.54
C SER A 132 -0.15 -6.17 7.78
N HIS A 133 0.16 -5.16 6.98
CA HIS A 133 1.36 -5.12 6.14
C HIS A 133 2.64 -5.40 6.92
N ALA A 134 3.61 -6.00 6.26
CA ALA A 134 4.89 -6.38 6.87
C ALA A 134 5.59 -5.22 7.59
N SER A 135 5.49 -3.99 7.09
CA SER A 135 6.07 -2.81 7.74
C SER A 135 5.49 -2.53 9.14
N LEU A 136 4.18 -2.73 9.31
CA LEU A 136 3.49 -2.56 10.58
C LEU A 136 3.82 -3.69 11.56
N LEU A 137 3.73 -4.94 11.09
CA LEU A 137 4.00 -6.11 11.93
C LEU A 137 5.49 -6.21 12.32
N GLU A 138 6.41 -5.86 11.44
CA GLU A 138 7.83 -5.80 11.73
C GLU A 138 8.14 -4.71 12.75
N ALA A 139 7.61 -3.50 12.54
CA ALA A 139 7.76 -2.40 13.49
C ALA A 139 7.23 -2.76 14.89
N ALA A 140 6.03 -3.35 14.94
CA ALA A 140 5.45 -3.81 16.20
C ALA A 140 6.25 -4.92 16.87
N SER A 141 6.82 -5.84 16.10
CA SER A 141 7.65 -6.94 16.61
C SER A 141 9.02 -6.48 17.13
N LEU A 142 9.55 -5.40 16.58
CA LEU A 142 10.84 -4.81 16.97
C LEU A 142 10.68 -3.78 18.10
N SER A 143 9.46 -3.33 18.39
CA SER A 143 9.19 -2.39 19.48
C SER A 143 9.32 -3.06 20.83
N PRO A 144 9.57 -2.31 21.92
CA PRO A 144 9.59 -2.86 23.28
C PRO A 144 8.19 -3.22 23.80
N ALA A 145 7.11 -2.75 23.15
CA ALA A 145 5.73 -2.94 23.56
C ALA A 145 5.23 -4.39 23.38
N GLN A 146 4.18 -4.75 24.08
CA GLN A 146 3.55 -6.04 23.92
C GLN A 146 2.72 -6.12 22.63
N LEU A 147 3.17 -6.89 21.64
CA LEU A 147 2.37 -7.15 20.43
C LEU A 147 1.29 -8.22 20.71
N ARG A 148 0.04 -7.88 20.39
CA ARG A 148 -1.09 -8.79 20.27
C ARG A 148 -1.67 -8.71 18.87
N ARG A 149 -2.16 -9.82 18.33
CA ARG A 149 -2.81 -9.86 17.02
C ARG A 149 -4.26 -10.30 17.19
N PHE A 150 -5.18 -9.55 16.59
CA PHE A 150 -6.58 -9.97 16.49
C PHE A 150 -6.85 -10.65 15.15
N ALA A 151 -7.89 -11.47 15.12
CA ALA A 151 -8.31 -12.15 13.89
C ALA A 151 -8.68 -11.10 12.84
N HIS A 152 -8.35 -11.41 11.59
CA HIS A 152 -8.53 -10.50 10.47
C HIS A 152 -9.96 -9.94 10.42
N ASN A 153 -10.04 -8.61 10.40
CA ASN A 153 -11.31 -7.86 10.33
C ASN A 153 -12.33 -8.20 11.44
N ASP A 154 -11.85 -8.62 12.63
CA ASP A 154 -12.69 -9.00 13.77
C ASP A 154 -12.66 -7.92 14.89
N PRO A 155 -13.56 -6.92 14.87
CA PRO A 155 -13.62 -5.88 15.90
C PRO A 155 -14.08 -6.40 17.25
N GLN A 156 -14.74 -7.57 17.34
CA GLN A 156 -15.14 -8.17 18.60
C GLN A 156 -13.92 -8.74 19.33
N GLN A 157 -13.08 -9.49 18.63
CA GLN A 157 -11.83 -9.97 19.19
C GLN A 157 -10.87 -8.81 19.54
N LEU A 158 -10.83 -7.75 18.71
CA LEU A 158 -10.10 -6.53 19.04
C LEU A 158 -10.56 -5.95 20.37
N ALA A 159 -11.86 -5.75 20.57
CA ALA A 159 -12.42 -5.23 21.82
C ALA A 159 -12.06 -6.12 23.02
N GLN A 160 -12.10 -7.45 22.89
CA GLN A 160 -11.69 -8.39 23.94
C GLN A 160 -10.21 -8.26 24.31
N LEU A 161 -9.33 -8.01 23.33
CA LEU A 161 -7.91 -7.81 23.58
C LEU A 161 -7.64 -6.47 24.25
N LEU A 162 -8.34 -5.42 23.84
CA LEU A 162 -8.24 -4.07 24.42
C LEU A 162 -8.74 -4.01 25.86
N ALA A 163 -9.74 -4.80 26.23
CA ALA A 163 -10.31 -4.86 27.57
C ALA A 163 -9.40 -5.54 28.62
N LYS A 164 -8.32 -6.21 28.18
CA LYS A 164 -7.37 -6.85 29.13
C LYS A 164 -6.61 -5.79 29.91
N PRO A 165 -6.38 -5.98 31.21
CA PRO A 165 -5.62 -5.04 32.04
C PRO A 165 -4.26 -4.66 31.44
N LEU A 166 -3.91 -3.40 31.55
CA LEU A 166 -2.65 -2.83 31.08
C LEU A 166 -2.32 -1.57 31.89
N ASP A 167 -1.05 -1.40 32.27
CA ASP A 167 -0.59 -0.19 32.97
C ASP A 167 -0.15 0.91 31.96
N GLY A 168 0.12 0.55 30.71
CA GLY A 168 0.54 1.45 29.63
C GLY A 168 -0.60 1.89 28.71
N LEU A 169 -0.23 2.41 27.55
CA LEU A 169 -1.13 2.87 26.49
C LEU A 169 -1.37 1.77 25.42
N GLN A 170 -2.38 1.95 24.61
CA GLN A 170 -2.73 1.00 23.56
C GLN A 170 -2.71 1.65 22.18
N LEU A 171 -2.04 0.99 21.23
CA LEU A 171 -2.02 1.33 19.81
C LEU A 171 -2.71 0.23 19.01
N VAL A 172 -3.82 0.57 18.37
CA VAL A 172 -4.49 -0.32 17.40
C VAL A 172 -3.92 -0.07 16.02
N VAL A 173 -3.64 -1.13 15.28
CA VAL A 173 -3.03 -1.05 13.95
C VAL A 173 -3.84 -1.87 12.96
N THR A 174 -4.26 -1.24 11.84
CA THR A 174 -4.97 -1.90 10.74
C THR A 174 -4.68 -1.22 9.40
N GLU A 175 -5.20 -1.78 8.31
CA GLU A 175 -5.18 -1.18 6.98
C GLU A 175 -6.58 -0.76 6.54
N GLY A 176 -6.69 0.16 5.57
CA GLY A 176 -7.96 0.49 4.93
C GLY A 176 -8.39 -0.62 3.97
N ILE A 177 -7.48 -1.01 3.08
CA ILE A 177 -7.61 -2.15 2.16
C ILE A 177 -6.35 -3.00 2.30
N PHE A 178 -6.52 -4.31 2.50
CA PHE A 178 -5.39 -5.24 2.71
C PHE A 178 -4.70 -5.61 1.41
N SER A 179 -3.38 -5.50 1.40
CA SER A 179 -2.55 -5.56 0.19
C SER A 179 -2.58 -6.90 -0.53
N MET A 180 -2.79 -8.02 0.18
CA MET A 180 -2.73 -9.38 -0.39
C MET A 180 -4.12 -10.00 -0.61
N ASP A 181 -5.13 -9.54 0.10
CA ASP A 181 -6.49 -10.08 0.05
C ASP A 181 -7.47 -9.14 -0.67
N GLY A 182 -7.15 -7.85 -0.75
CA GLY A 182 -7.94 -6.84 -1.46
C GLY A 182 -9.23 -6.46 -0.76
N ASP A 183 -9.50 -7.01 0.40
CA ASP A 183 -10.68 -6.72 1.21
C ASP A 183 -10.49 -5.47 2.07
N SER A 184 -11.58 -4.90 2.51
CA SER A 184 -11.61 -3.67 3.32
C SER A 184 -11.83 -3.97 4.79
N ALA A 185 -11.13 -3.22 5.65
CA ALA A 185 -11.38 -3.30 7.09
C ALA A 185 -12.73 -2.66 7.46
N PRO A 186 -13.42 -3.19 8.48
CA PRO A 186 -14.58 -2.54 9.09
C PRO A 186 -14.12 -1.40 10.01
N LEU A 187 -13.57 -0.31 9.40
CA LEU A 187 -12.88 0.77 10.11
C LEU A 187 -13.76 1.46 11.15
N ALA A 188 -15.06 1.63 10.87
CA ALA A 188 -15.99 2.24 11.81
C ALA A 188 -16.09 1.44 13.13
N ALA A 189 -16.19 0.10 13.02
CA ALA A 189 -16.27 -0.76 14.20
C ALA A 189 -14.93 -0.88 14.92
N ILE A 190 -13.81 -0.93 14.18
CA ILE A 190 -12.46 -0.94 14.75
C ILE A 190 -12.17 0.37 15.50
N HIS A 191 -12.51 1.52 14.91
CA HIS A 191 -12.33 2.82 15.54
C HIS A 191 -13.19 2.96 16.80
N ALA A 192 -14.46 2.55 16.74
CA ALA A 192 -15.33 2.55 17.92
C ALA A 192 -14.78 1.69 19.08
N ALA A 193 -14.23 0.51 18.78
CA ALA A 193 -13.57 -0.33 19.78
C ALA A 193 -12.32 0.33 20.36
N ALA A 194 -11.48 0.96 19.52
CA ALA A 194 -10.30 1.71 19.95
C ALA A 194 -10.68 2.88 20.86
N GLN A 195 -11.65 3.71 20.45
CA GLN A 195 -12.12 4.85 21.24
C GLN A 195 -12.68 4.43 22.60
N THR A 196 -13.48 3.35 22.64
CA THR A 196 -14.04 2.82 23.90
C THR A 196 -12.96 2.41 24.89
N ALA A 197 -11.81 1.94 24.37
CA ALA A 197 -10.67 1.53 25.20
C ALA A 197 -9.67 2.67 25.46
N GLY A 198 -9.90 3.89 24.94
CA GLY A 198 -8.94 4.99 25.00
C GLY A 198 -7.65 4.71 24.22
N ALA A 199 -7.70 3.84 23.22
CA ALA A 199 -6.57 3.49 22.37
C ALA A 199 -6.44 4.43 21.16
N VAL A 200 -5.21 4.65 20.72
CA VAL A 200 -4.90 5.35 19.45
C VAL A 200 -5.09 4.37 18.30
N LEU A 201 -5.76 4.81 17.24
CA LEU A 201 -5.86 4.06 15.98
C LEU A 201 -4.85 4.59 14.96
N LEU A 202 -3.98 3.69 14.47
CA LEU A 202 -3.16 3.87 13.28
C LEU A 202 -3.79 3.08 12.14
N ALA A 203 -4.23 3.80 11.10
CA ALA A 203 -4.75 3.19 9.88
C ALA A 203 -3.79 3.46 8.70
N ASP A 204 -3.33 2.41 8.04
CA ASP A 204 -2.58 2.50 6.78
C ASP A 204 -3.55 2.38 5.62
N ASP A 205 -3.79 3.47 4.91
CA ASP A 205 -4.70 3.51 3.76
C ASP A 205 -3.95 3.57 2.41
N ALA A 206 -2.82 2.92 2.32
CA ALA A 206 -1.97 2.88 1.13
C ALA A 206 -2.71 2.43 -0.14
N HIS A 207 -3.72 1.58 -0.02
CA HIS A 207 -4.49 1.02 -1.13
C HIS A 207 -5.86 1.68 -1.34
N GLY A 208 -6.37 2.46 -0.38
CA GLY A 208 -7.62 3.18 -0.49
C GLY A 208 -7.45 4.64 -0.92
N ILE A 209 -6.38 5.29 -0.47
CA ILE A 209 -6.11 6.70 -0.79
C ILE A 209 -6.04 6.93 -2.31
N GLY A 210 -6.71 7.97 -2.79
CA GLY A 210 -6.83 8.31 -4.21
C GLY A 210 -7.91 7.50 -4.96
N VAL A 211 -8.32 6.33 -4.44
CA VAL A 211 -9.22 5.38 -5.13
C VAL A 211 -10.61 5.33 -4.52
N VAL A 212 -10.69 5.30 -3.20
CA VAL A 212 -11.96 5.11 -2.45
C VAL A 212 -12.45 6.42 -1.89
N GLY A 213 -13.76 6.57 -1.78
CA GLY A 213 -14.42 7.74 -1.20
C GLY A 213 -14.51 8.94 -2.12
N GLU A 214 -15.27 9.94 -1.66
CA GLU A 214 -15.44 11.20 -2.35
C GLU A 214 -14.08 11.88 -2.56
N GLU A 215 -13.84 12.42 -3.75
CA GLU A 215 -12.54 13.00 -4.15
C GLU A 215 -11.34 12.05 -3.93
N GLY A 216 -11.56 10.74 -3.74
CA GLY A 216 -10.50 9.77 -3.46
C GLY A 216 -9.88 9.90 -2.07
N ARG A 217 -10.59 10.42 -1.08
CA ARG A 217 -10.09 10.64 0.30
C ARG A 217 -9.77 9.37 1.08
N GLY A 218 -10.01 8.21 0.49
CA GLY A 218 -9.62 6.92 1.03
C GLY A 218 -10.67 6.22 1.89
N SER A 219 -10.29 5.05 2.39
CA SER A 219 -11.19 4.13 3.09
C SER A 219 -11.69 4.67 4.42
N CYS A 220 -10.89 5.45 5.13
CA CYS A 220 -11.29 6.07 6.38
C CYS A 220 -12.41 7.11 6.17
N ALA A 221 -12.24 7.99 5.18
CA ALA A 221 -13.23 9.00 4.83
C ALA A 221 -14.53 8.37 4.32
N GLU A 222 -14.45 7.32 3.51
CA GLU A 222 -15.60 6.56 3.01
C GLU A 222 -16.47 5.98 4.14
N GLN A 223 -15.84 5.54 5.23
CA GLN A 223 -16.55 4.99 6.40
C GLN A 223 -16.81 6.04 7.49
N GLY A 224 -16.55 7.33 7.23
CA GLY A 224 -16.75 8.39 8.20
C GLY A 224 -15.85 8.31 9.43
N VAL A 225 -14.68 7.72 9.29
CA VAL A 225 -13.69 7.50 10.36
C VAL A 225 -12.53 8.48 10.21
N ARG A 226 -12.10 9.03 11.34
CA ARG A 226 -10.88 9.85 11.42
C ARG A 226 -9.95 9.27 12.47
N PRO A 227 -9.04 8.34 12.09
CA PRO A 227 -8.07 7.78 13.02
C PRO A 227 -7.10 8.87 13.53
N GLU A 228 -6.52 8.68 14.70
CA GLU A 228 -5.53 9.60 15.27
C GLU A 228 -4.26 9.66 14.41
N LEU A 229 -3.94 8.57 13.73
CA LEU A 229 -2.81 8.45 12.80
C LEU A 229 -3.29 7.80 11.50
N LEU A 230 -3.30 8.57 10.42
CA LEU A 230 -3.58 8.07 9.09
C LEU A 230 -2.30 8.08 8.25
N VAL A 231 -1.89 6.91 7.77
CA VAL A 231 -0.78 6.77 6.82
C VAL A 231 -1.33 6.65 5.41
N VAL A 232 -0.84 7.49 4.51
CA VAL A 232 -1.15 7.45 3.09
C VAL A 232 0.13 7.33 2.28
N THR A 233 0.08 6.64 1.14
CA THR A 233 1.28 6.41 0.31
C THR A 233 1.08 6.86 -1.12
N PHE A 234 2.17 7.28 -1.76
CA PHE A 234 2.14 7.89 -3.07
C PHE A 234 2.70 6.99 -4.19
N GLY A 235 3.11 5.77 -3.83
CA GLY A 235 3.64 4.78 -4.77
C GLY A 235 2.56 3.97 -5.50
N LYS A 236 1.29 4.27 -5.29
CA LYS A 236 0.16 3.53 -5.87
C LYS A 236 -0.74 4.47 -6.68
N ALA A 237 -1.91 4.84 -6.21
CA ALA A 237 -2.86 5.70 -6.94
C ALA A 237 -2.27 7.05 -7.39
N PHE A 238 -1.34 7.62 -6.64
CA PHE A 238 -0.64 8.86 -7.03
C PHE A 238 0.38 8.67 -8.17
N GLY A 239 0.81 7.44 -8.45
CA GLY A 239 1.75 7.14 -9.54
C GLY A 239 3.19 7.63 -9.31
N VAL A 240 3.57 8.01 -8.08
CA VAL A 240 4.88 8.57 -7.76
C VAL A 240 5.61 7.68 -6.73
N SER A 241 5.97 8.20 -5.58
CA SER A 241 6.52 7.47 -4.44
C SER A 241 6.50 8.35 -3.18
N GLY A 242 6.81 7.78 -2.03
CA GLY A 242 6.74 8.49 -0.76
C GLY A 242 5.47 8.16 0.04
N ALA A 243 5.29 8.85 1.15
CA ALA A 243 4.15 8.72 2.04
C ALA A 243 3.92 10.00 2.84
N ALA A 244 2.77 10.09 3.50
CA ALA A 244 2.51 11.08 4.53
C ALA A 244 1.80 10.45 5.73
N VAL A 245 2.02 11.05 6.88
CA VAL A 245 1.29 10.80 8.12
C VAL A 245 0.42 12.01 8.42
N LEU A 246 -0.88 11.81 8.54
CA LEU A 246 -1.88 12.80 8.91
C LEU A 246 -2.22 12.63 10.40
N CYS A 247 -2.16 13.71 11.17
CA CYS A 247 -2.36 13.65 12.61
C CYS A 247 -2.74 15.01 13.21
N SER A 248 -2.89 15.04 14.54
CA SER A 248 -3.08 16.27 15.31
C SER A 248 -1.82 17.14 15.34
N GLU A 249 -1.96 18.42 15.72
CA GLU A 249 -0.84 19.35 15.90
C GLU A 249 0.18 18.83 16.89
N SER A 250 -0.25 18.41 18.07
CA SER A 250 0.63 17.90 19.11
C SER A 250 1.35 16.61 18.71
N MET A 251 0.67 15.72 17.97
CA MET A 251 1.29 14.50 17.45
C MET A 251 2.35 14.83 16.39
N ALA A 252 2.08 15.78 15.50
CA ALA A 252 3.05 16.22 14.51
C ALA A 252 4.30 16.83 15.17
N ASP A 253 4.11 17.70 16.17
CA ASP A 253 5.22 18.28 16.91
C ASP A 253 6.03 17.20 17.65
N TYR A 254 5.37 16.22 18.26
CA TYR A 254 6.04 15.08 18.89
C TYR A 254 6.88 14.30 17.87
N LEU A 255 6.31 13.97 16.71
CA LEU A 255 7.02 13.22 15.66
C LEU A 255 8.21 14.00 15.10
N LEU A 256 8.11 15.33 14.97
CA LEU A 256 9.24 16.17 14.57
C LEU A 256 10.39 16.11 15.58
N GLN A 257 10.15 15.85 16.86
CA GLN A 257 11.20 15.73 17.88
C GLN A 257 11.78 14.32 17.98
N PHE A 258 10.96 13.27 17.75
CA PHE A 258 11.31 11.89 18.12
C PHE A 258 11.32 10.90 16.95
N ALA A 259 10.72 11.24 15.81
CA ALA A 259 10.64 10.37 14.63
C ALA A 259 11.97 10.30 13.87
N ARG A 260 12.76 9.26 14.14
CA ARG A 260 14.15 9.15 13.64
C ARG A 260 14.26 9.24 12.11
N HIS A 261 13.31 8.68 11.36
CA HIS A 261 13.33 8.80 9.89
C HIS A 261 13.04 10.21 9.38
N LEU A 262 12.31 11.04 10.12
CA LEU A 262 12.17 12.47 9.79
C LEU A 262 13.45 13.24 10.10
N ILE A 263 14.07 12.91 11.24
CA ILE A 263 15.22 13.66 11.75
C ILE A 263 16.50 13.34 10.92
N TYR A 264 16.72 12.08 10.58
CA TYR A 264 18.00 11.60 10.05
C TYR A 264 17.99 11.18 8.59
N SER A 265 16.82 10.89 7.98
CA SER A 265 16.78 10.56 6.57
C SER A 265 16.84 11.83 5.71
N THR A 266 17.55 11.77 4.61
CA THR A 266 17.48 12.81 3.57
C THR A 266 16.02 12.91 3.10
N ALA A 267 15.49 14.12 3.04
CA ALA A 267 14.12 14.37 2.59
C ALA A 267 13.93 13.97 1.12
N MET A 268 12.69 13.68 0.72
CA MET A 268 12.40 13.43 -0.69
C MET A 268 12.84 14.63 -1.56
N PRO A 269 13.19 14.43 -2.83
CA PRO A 269 13.49 15.54 -3.74
C PRO A 269 12.34 16.56 -3.80
N PRO A 270 12.58 17.86 -3.75
CA PRO A 270 11.51 18.86 -3.87
C PRO A 270 10.71 18.73 -5.18
N ALA A 271 11.36 18.30 -6.27
CA ALA A 271 10.69 18.00 -7.53
C ALA A 271 9.61 16.91 -7.39
N GLN A 272 9.86 15.94 -6.53
CA GLN A 272 8.88 14.91 -6.20
C GLN A 272 7.66 15.49 -5.47
N ALA A 273 7.85 16.41 -4.54
CA ALA A 273 6.76 17.10 -3.86
C ALA A 273 5.92 17.92 -4.84
N VAL A 274 6.54 18.62 -5.79
CA VAL A 274 5.84 19.34 -6.88
C VAL A 274 5.00 18.40 -7.73
N ALA A 275 5.56 17.24 -8.11
CA ALA A 275 4.83 16.22 -8.86
C ALA A 275 3.65 15.64 -8.07
N LEU A 276 3.82 15.42 -6.76
CA LEU A 276 2.77 14.93 -5.86
C LEU A 276 1.63 15.93 -5.70
N SER A 277 1.91 17.24 -5.58
CA SER A 277 0.88 18.28 -5.60
C SER A 277 0.11 18.28 -6.94
N ALA A 278 0.80 18.05 -8.07
CA ALA A 278 0.12 17.90 -9.35
C ALA A 278 -0.76 16.64 -9.40
N ALA A 279 -0.28 15.50 -8.88
CA ALA A 279 -1.05 14.27 -8.79
C ALA A 279 -2.29 14.43 -7.90
N LEU A 280 -2.16 15.11 -6.75
CA LEU A 280 -3.27 15.40 -5.85
C LEU A 280 -4.36 16.25 -6.56
N ARG A 281 -3.96 17.27 -7.31
CA ARG A 281 -4.91 18.07 -8.10
C ARG A 281 -5.66 17.22 -9.13
N VAL A 282 -5.00 16.31 -9.82
CA VAL A 282 -5.67 15.38 -10.75
C VAL A 282 -6.63 14.45 -9.99
N ILE A 283 -6.22 13.87 -8.88
CA ILE A 283 -7.06 12.97 -8.07
C ILE A 283 -8.35 13.66 -7.61
N ARG A 284 -8.27 14.93 -7.20
CA ARG A 284 -9.42 15.72 -6.72
C ARG A 284 -10.31 16.26 -7.85
N SER A 285 -9.87 16.23 -9.10
CA SER A 285 -10.59 16.78 -10.25
C SER A 285 -11.61 15.80 -10.84
N ASP A 286 -12.40 16.29 -11.80
CA ASP A 286 -13.30 15.50 -12.63
C ASP A 286 -12.56 14.38 -13.37
N GLU A 287 -11.31 14.60 -13.79
CA GLU A 287 -10.47 13.56 -14.39
C GLU A 287 -10.20 12.42 -13.39
N GLY A 288 -9.86 12.77 -12.14
CA GLY A 288 -9.68 11.78 -11.08
C GLY A 288 -10.95 10.97 -10.83
N GLN A 289 -12.12 11.63 -10.84
CA GLN A 289 -13.41 10.95 -10.70
C GLN A 289 -13.66 9.99 -11.88
N GLN A 290 -13.45 10.41 -13.12
CA GLN A 290 -13.58 9.54 -14.29
C GLN A 290 -12.64 8.33 -14.25
N ARG A 291 -11.42 8.50 -13.74
CA ARG A 291 -10.46 7.41 -13.56
C ARG A 291 -10.94 6.40 -12.50
N ARG A 292 -11.47 6.86 -11.38
CA ARG A 292 -12.09 5.97 -10.35
C ARG A 292 -13.29 5.20 -10.91
N GLU A 293 -14.15 5.85 -11.67
CA GLU A 293 -15.31 5.22 -12.33
C GLU A 293 -14.88 4.17 -13.36
N THR A 294 -13.84 4.47 -14.15
CA THR A 294 -13.24 3.53 -15.09
C THR A 294 -12.67 2.32 -14.36
N LEU A 295 -11.90 2.53 -13.30
CA LEU A 295 -11.37 1.44 -12.48
C LEU A 295 -12.50 0.57 -11.91
N ALA A 296 -13.52 1.18 -11.33
CA ALA A 296 -14.68 0.45 -10.81
C ALA A 296 -15.40 -0.35 -11.90
N ALA A 297 -15.51 0.19 -13.12
CA ALA A 297 -16.07 -0.54 -14.26
C ALA A 297 -15.23 -1.77 -14.64
N ARG A 298 -13.89 -1.65 -14.65
CA ARG A 298 -12.97 -2.77 -14.92
C ARG A 298 -13.07 -3.85 -13.84
N ILE A 299 -13.17 -3.46 -12.57
CA ILE A 299 -13.36 -4.41 -11.46
C ILE A 299 -14.69 -5.17 -11.63
N ARG A 300 -15.78 -4.47 -11.88
CA ARG A 300 -17.10 -5.13 -12.12
C ARG A 300 -17.04 -6.06 -13.32
N GLN A 301 -16.45 -5.63 -14.45
CA GLN A 301 -16.29 -6.45 -15.65
C GLN A 301 -15.51 -7.74 -15.36
N PHE A 302 -14.37 -7.62 -14.69
CA PHE A 302 -13.55 -8.77 -14.31
C PHE A 302 -14.34 -9.74 -13.42
N ARG A 303 -14.95 -9.25 -12.34
CA ARG A 303 -15.69 -10.11 -11.42
C ARG A 303 -16.89 -10.78 -12.05
N ALA A 304 -17.63 -10.06 -12.89
CA ALA A 304 -18.75 -10.65 -13.65
C ALA A 304 -18.26 -11.72 -14.64
N GLY A 305 -17.09 -11.49 -15.28
CA GLY A 305 -16.52 -12.44 -16.23
C GLY A 305 -15.85 -13.66 -15.60
N MET A 306 -15.52 -13.63 -14.30
CA MET A 306 -14.92 -14.79 -13.62
C MET A 306 -15.88 -15.97 -13.45
N GLY A 307 -17.20 -15.72 -13.34
CA GLY A 307 -18.27 -16.73 -13.34
C GLY A 307 -17.88 -18.09 -12.75
N ASP A 308 -17.86 -19.12 -13.61
CA ASP A 308 -17.61 -20.51 -13.23
C ASP A 308 -16.12 -20.92 -13.20
N VAL A 309 -15.17 -19.95 -13.20
CA VAL A 309 -13.75 -20.30 -13.08
C VAL A 309 -13.48 -20.92 -11.72
N SER A 310 -12.96 -22.14 -11.71
CA SER A 310 -12.70 -22.96 -10.51
C SER A 310 -11.55 -22.46 -9.62
N LEU A 311 -11.01 -21.27 -9.87
CA LEU A 311 -10.00 -20.64 -9.04
C LEU A 311 -10.64 -19.87 -7.89
N GLY A 312 -10.04 -19.94 -6.70
CA GLY A 312 -10.56 -19.28 -5.49
C GLY A 312 -10.46 -17.76 -5.56
N LEU A 313 -11.42 -17.10 -6.22
CA LEU A 313 -11.55 -15.65 -6.21
C LEU A 313 -12.00 -15.18 -4.82
N THR A 314 -11.30 -14.21 -4.24
CA THR A 314 -11.70 -13.62 -2.96
C THR A 314 -12.86 -12.63 -3.12
N ASP A 315 -13.49 -12.21 -2.01
CA ASP A 315 -14.60 -11.22 -2.02
C ASP A 315 -14.14 -9.77 -2.20
N SER A 316 -12.91 -9.56 -2.73
CA SER A 316 -12.38 -8.22 -2.95
C SER A 316 -13.20 -7.43 -3.95
N VAL A 317 -13.60 -6.23 -3.57
CA VAL A 317 -14.22 -5.22 -4.45
C VAL A 317 -13.23 -4.12 -4.85
N SER A 318 -11.97 -4.23 -4.45
CA SER A 318 -10.90 -3.26 -4.73
C SER A 318 -10.20 -3.54 -6.06
N ALA A 319 -9.22 -2.69 -6.39
CA ALA A 319 -8.34 -2.89 -7.55
C ALA A 319 -7.51 -4.19 -7.48
N ILE A 320 -7.37 -4.76 -6.29
CA ILE A 320 -6.61 -5.99 -6.02
C ILE A 320 -7.58 -7.17 -6.11
N GLN A 321 -7.33 -8.08 -7.05
CA GLN A 321 -8.18 -9.25 -7.31
C GLN A 321 -7.33 -10.54 -7.16
N PRO A 322 -7.22 -11.08 -5.95
CA PRO A 322 -6.44 -12.29 -5.70
C PRO A 322 -7.17 -13.55 -6.19
N LEU A 323 -6.43 -14.44 -6.84
CA LEU A 323 -6.87 -15.79 -7.19
C LEU A 323 -6.06 -16.79 -6.36
N ILE A 324 -6.70 -17.41 -5.38
CA ILE A 324 -6.05 -18.36 -4.48
C ILE A 324 -5.83 -19.67 -5.23
N VAL A 325 -4.58 -20.08 -5.36
CA VAL A 325 -4.16 -21.29 -6.05
C VAL A 325 -3.72 -22.38 -5.06
N GLY A 326 -3.20 -21.97 -3.90
CA GLY A 326 -2.76 -22.84 -2.80
C GLY A 326 -1.29 -23.24 -2.91
N ASP A 327 -0.90 -23.90 -3.97
CA ASP A 327 0.47 -24.44 -4.18
C ASP A 327 1.38 -23.47 -4.93
N ASN A 328 2.68 -23.43 -4.57
CA ASN A 328 3.66 -22.50 -5.15
C ASN A 328 3.94 -22.81 -6.63
N ALA A 329 4.17 -24.09 -6.96
CA ALA A 329 4.50 -24.49 -8.33
C ALA A 329 3.33 -24.26 -9.28
N ARG A 330 2.11 -24.55 -8.80
CA ARG A 330 0.87 -24.30 -9.54
C ARG A 330 0.65 -22.78 -9.77
N ALA A 331 0.92 -21.93 -8.79
CA ALA A 331 0.82 -20.48 -8.94
C ALA A 331 1.84 -19.93 -9.95
N LEU A 332 3.08 -20.45 -9.92
CA LEU A 332 4.12 -20.11 -10.90
C LEU A 332 3.75 -20.56 -12.31
N SER A 333 3.23 -21.79 -12.46
CA SER A 333 2.77 -22.33 -13.74
C SER A 333 1.65 -21.47 -14.34
N LEU A 334 0.66 -21.10 -13.54
CA LEU A 334 -0.43 -20.24 -13.98
C LEU A 334 0.07 -18.85 -14.40
N ALA A 335 0.99 -18.25 -13.64
CA ALA A 335 1.61 -16.97 -14.01
C ALA A 335 2.39 -17.07 -15.35
N CYS A 336 3.06 -18.19 -15.60
CA CYS A 336 3.76 -18.45 -16.87
C CYS A 336 2.79 -18.52 -18.06
N ARG A 337 1.73 -19.28 -17.92
CA ARG A 337 0.68 -19.42 -18.96
C ARG A 337 -0.03 -18.08 -19.29
N LEU A 338 -0.34 -17.28 -18.27
CA LEU A 338 -0.89 -15.95 -18.49
C LEU A 338 0.08 -15.06 -19.27
N ARG A 339 1.38 -15.18 -18.98
CA ARG A 339 2.42 -14.46 -19.74
C ARG A 339 2.45 -14.89 -21.20
N GLU A 340 2.38 -16.18 -21.49
CA GLU A 340 2.28 -16.74 -22.85
C GLU A 340 1.04 -16.21 -23.59
N ALA A 341 -0.07 -15.99 -22.86
CA ALA A 341 -1.28 -15.36 -23.39
C ALA A 341 -1.18 -13.81 -23.51
N GLY A 342 -0.02 -13.22 -23.18
CA GLY A 342 0.22 -11.78 -23.26
C GLY A 342 -0.25 -10.99 -22.03
N CYS A 343 -0.51 -11.66 -20.89
CA CYS A 343 -0.93 -11.04 -19.65
C CYS A 343 0.14 -11.26 -18.57
N TRP A 344 0.68 -10.18 -18.00
CA TRP A 344 1.66 -10.26 -16.93
C TRP A 344 0.97 -10.26 -15.58
N ALA A 345 1.05 -11.38 -14.86
CA ALA A 345 0.55 -11.55 -13.50
C ALA A 345 1.65 -12.08 -12.59
N THR A 346 1.65 -11.66 -11.32
CA THR A 346 2.66 -12.05 -10.34
C THR A 346 2.12 -13.09 -9.38
N ALA A 347 2.85 -14.21 -9.26
CA ALA A 347 2.58 -15.23 -8.26
C ALA A 347 3.14 -14.78 -6.89
N ILE A 348 2.26 -14.65 -5.91
CA ILE A 348 2.60 -14.35 -4.51
C ILE A 348 2.66 -15.66 -3.74
N ARG A 349 3.75 -15.84 -3.00
CA ARG A 349 4.09 -17.09 -2.30
C ARG A 349 4.58 -16.80 -0.87
N PRO A 350 4.62 -17.80 0.00
CA PRO A 350 5.27 -17.65 1.30
C PRO A 350 6.70 -17.06 1.19
N PRO A 351 7.12 -16.24 2.15
CA PRO A 351 6.43 -15.86 3.39
C PRO A 351 5.50 -14.65 3.25
N THR A 352 5.29 -14.10 2.04
CA THR A 352 4.41 -12.93 1.85
C THR A 352 2.96 -13.28 2.19
N VAL A 353 2.56 -14.52 1.91
CA VAL A 353 1.27 -15.11 2.28
C VAL A 353 1.52 -16.41 3.05
N PRO A 354 0.55 -16.93 3.82
CA PRO A 354 0.71 -18.19 4.56
C PRO A 354 1.01 -19.38 3.63
N VAL A 355 1.64 -20.40 4.20
CA VAL A 355 1.86 -21.69 3.50
C VAL A 355 0.50 -22.27 3.09
N GLY A 356 0.41 -22.78 1.85
CA GLY A 356 -0.84 -23.32 1.32
C GLY A 356 -1.81 -22.26 0.78
N SER A 357 -1.41 -20.99 0.72
CA SER A 357 -2.25 -19.88 0.21
C SER A 357 -1.56 -19.09 -0.91
N ALA A 358 -0.66 -19.73 -1.65
CA ALA A 358 -0.05 -19.13 -2.85
C ALA A 358 -1.15 -18.69 -3.82
N ARG A 359 -0.97 -17.55 -4.45
CA ARG A 359 -1.99 -16.90 -5.26
C ARG A 359 -1.41 -16.12 -6.42
N LEU A 360 -2.22 -15.86 -7.43
CA LEU A 360 -1.97 -14.76 -8.34
C LEU A 360 -2.60 -13.50 -7.73
N ARG A 361 -1.83 -12.45 -7.59
CA ARG A 361 -2.34 -11.14 -7.20
C ARG A 361 -2.53 -10.30 -8.45
N LEU A 362 -3.73 -10.37 -9.02
CA LEU A 362 -4.09 -9.53 -10.15
C LEU A 362 -4.40 -8.11 -9.65
N THR A 363 -3.99 -7.12 -10.43
CA THR A 363 -4.27 -5.72 -10.14
C THR A 363 -4.88 -5.06 -11.36
N LEU A 364 -6.04 -4.44 -11.18
CA LEU A 364 -6.72 -3.69 -12.22
C LEU A 364 -6.43 -2.20 -12.04
N THR A 365 -6.35 -1.47 -13.15
CA THR A 365 -6.06 -0.03 -13.14
C THR A 365 -7.02 0.71 -14.08
N ALA A 366 -7.16 2.02 -13.87
CA ALA A 366 -7.92 2.88 -14.77
C ALA A 366 -7.29 2.99 -16.18
N ALA A 367 -6.03 2.59 -16.34
CA ALA A 367 -5.35 2.55 -17.64
C ALA A 367 -5.77 1.33 -18.50
N HIS A 368 -6.33 0.27 -17.90
CA HIS A 368 -6.84 -0.88 -18.64
C HIS A 368 -8.09 -0.53 -19.43
N GLN A 369 -8.17 -1.06 -20.65
CA GLN A 369 -9.35 -1.02 -21.53
C GLN A 369 -10.25 -2.24 -21.27
N ALA A 370 -11.48 -2.21 -21.77
CA ALA A 370 -12.41 -3.34 -21.64
C ALA A 370 -11.86 -4.61 -22.30
N GLU A 371 -11.22 -4.45 -23.44
CA GLU A 371 -10.59 -5.52 -24.22
C GLU A 371 -9.44 -6.19 -23.46
N ASP A 372 -8.70 -5.44 -22.61
CA ASP A 372 -7.64 -6.01 -21.78
C ASP A 372 -8.20 -6.97 -20.74
N ILE A 373 -9.34 -6.60 -20.15
CA ILE A 373 -10.03 -7.44 -19.16
C ILE A 373 -10.59 -8.70 -19.85
N ASN A 374 -11.17 -8.56 -21.05
CA ASN A 374 -11.65 -9.71 -21.80
C ASN A 374 -10.49 -10.68 -22.12
N ARG A 375 -9.34 -10.17 -22.57
CA ARG A 375 -8.16 -10.99 -22.84
C ARG A 375 -7.65 -11.73 -21.59
N LEU A 376 -7.64 -11.05 -20.44
CA LEU A 376 -7.29 -11.70 -19.19
C LEU A 376 -8.27 -12.83 -18.83
N LEU A 377 -9.59 -12.57 -18.98
CA LEU A 377 -10.63 -13.55 -18.71
C LEU A 377 -10.52 -14.77 -19.66
N GLU A 378 -10.34 -14.55 -20.95
CA GLU A 378 -10.12 -15.63 -21.93
C GLU A 378 -8.91 -16.49 -21.53
N ALA A 379 -7.80 -15.85 -21.14
CA ALA A 379 -6.61 -16.56 -20.67
C ALA A 379 -6.86 -17.36 -19.38
N LEU A 380 -7.71 -16.89 -18.48
CA LEU A 380 -8.07 -17.59 -17.24
C LEU A 380 -9.06 -18.74 -17.49
N HIS A 381 -10.04 -18.55 -18.37
CA HIS A 381 -11.02 -19.57 -18.75
C HIS A 381 -10.42 -20.73 -19.54
N GLY A 382 -9.49 -20.44 -20.45
CA GLY A 382 -8.78 -21.48 -21.23
C GLY A 382 -7.94 -22.45 -20.38
N HIS A 383 -7.97 -22.29 -19.05
CA HIS A 383 -7.19 -23.07 -18.07
C HIS A 383 -8.05 -23.71 -16.98
N GLY A 384 -9.38 -23.76 -17.19
CA GLY A 384 -10.36 -24.40 -16.29
C GLY A 384 -10.53 -25.90 -16.46
N GLU A 385 -9.65 -26.55 -17.26
CA GLU A 385 -9.61 -28.01 -17.41
C GLU A 385 -8.41 -28.64 -16.70
#